data_c629fcb82ccd75443b92445e9774b7a2
#
_entry.id   c629fcb82ccd75443b92445e9774b7a2
#
_cell.length_a   1.000
_cell.length_b   1.000
_cell.length_c   1.000
_cell.angle_alpha   90.00
_cell.angle_beta   90.00
_cell.angle_gamma   90.00
#
_symmetry.space_group_name_H-M   'P 1'
#
loop_
_entity.id
_entity.type
_entity.pdbx_description
1 polymer ?
#
loop_
_entity_poly.entity_id
_entity_poly.type
_entity_poly.pdbx_seq_one_letter_code
_entity_poly.pdbx_strand_id
1 'polypeptide(L)'
;MKKSLLFSAMALSLGLLSCNQEDMSDVETVTGTPVTVSVEVPGVLSGSESRTLPAAPEGHQLRCIMVVDYNTAADVRMEQVAGETMVNEKFRFTFTPAEEDYTCLFWADYVDEGAAVSDGKYTDKYYNTEDLTNVTYKVSDNTLFNNPACDAFFGKSLAGSPNAVLKRPFVKLSFKDQKHETVQAASSLSVTYTVPSGFSVKDNTVSGSSNQEIKLTASAPADKDNDIWFYNYVFAPANVNKLPGDILMTVGEDDVMIKTASLVLTQNYDITANIDFASGEGNVDVDVDIDGEYNDPKAPKVGQFMQKDGSFSDTYSAENSIAIVFAAGPKGGDVATNYGQPDGTKIWGYAMGLNSVKRAALTTAETPLDLISYGIASPWAADDYNGYVYTQQLEAATASLGTELMPAYNEWKTTNSVAEITNVSGWYIPSARQLLDVMGMTLGYAGGEGIDVVAQNEQFASRLADLMNEGKSSWFGTHTSASNVMSSSVNTGGQIMAVQTSYADGKETISKALGVNVNEKASTFAIRPVLTIFNK
;
A
#
# COMPACT_ATOMS: atom_id res chain seq x y z
N MET A 1 -66.23 -4.46 32.02
CA MET A 1 -66.73 -5.03 30.75
C MET A 1 -65.56 -5.74 30.05
N LYS A 2 -65.71 -7.04 29.90
CA LYS A 2 -64.76 -7.96 29.26
C LYS A 2 -64.76 -7.78 27.76
N LYS A 3 -63.61 -7.77 27.09
CA LYS A 3 -63.51 -8.18 25.69
C LYS A 3 -62.18 -8.95 25.48
N SER A 4 -62.38 -10.15 25.02
CA SER A 4 -61.49 -11.24 24.80
C SER A 4 -60.60 -11.04 23.54
N LEU A 5 -59.35 -11.50 23.65
CA LEU A 5 -58.42 -11.73 22.53
C LEU A 5 -58.88 -12.97 21.73
N LEU A 6 -58.88 -12.82 20.39
CA LEU A 6 -58.99 -13.95 19.46
C LEU A 6 -57.59 -14.15 18.81
N PHE A 7 -56.98 -15.30 19.11
CA PHE A 7 -55.85 -15.83 18.36
C PHE A 7 -56.38 -16.57 17.11
N SER A 8 -55.92 -16.13 15.92
CA SER A 8 -56.13 -16.89 14.67
C SER A 8 -54.88 -17.68 14.34
N ALA A 9 -54.95 -18.98 14.55
CA ALA A 9 -53.95 -19.92 14.04
C ALA A 9 -54.27 -20.23 12.57
N MET A 10 -53.36 -19.93 11.66
CA MET A 10 -53.48 -20.31 10.25
C MET A 10 -52.76 -21.64 10.05
N ALA A 11 -53.52 -22.70 9.91
CA ALA A 11 -53.01 -24.02 9.58
C ALA A 11 -52.69 -24.10 8.08
N LEU A 12 -51.42 -24.43 7.76
CA LEU A 12 -50.94 -24.67 6.41
C LEU A 12 -51.32 -26.12 6.02
N SER A 13 -52.25 -26.28 5.10
CA SER A 13 -52.67 -27.57 4.54
C SER A 13 -51.68 -28.06 3.51
N LEU A 14 -51.01 -29.18 3.83
CA LEU A 14 -50.25 -29.99 2.88
C LEU A 14 -51.19 -30.71 1.92
N GLY A 15 -51.20 -30.29 0.67
CA GLY A 15 -51.82 -31.03 -0.43
C GLY A 15 -50.88 -32.08 -0.97
N LEU A 16 -51.16 -33.32 -0.66
CA LEU A 16 -50.52 -34.49 -1.32
C LEU A 16 -51.12 -34.65 -2.72
N LEU A 17 -50.32 -34.37 -3.75
CA LEU A 17 -50.59 -34.86 -5.09
C LEU A 17 -49.53 -35.96 -5.40
N SER A 18 -50.04 -37.22 -5.32
CA SER A 18 -49.41 -38.40 -5.86
C SER A 18 -49.54 -38.36 -7.38
N CYS A 19 -48.42 -38.50 -8.12
CA CYS A 19 -48.41 -39.21 -9.42
C CYS A 19 -46.98 -39.53 -9.87
N ASN A 20 -46.85 -40.84 -10.13
CA ASN A 20 -45.92 -41.52 -11.03
C ASN A 20 -44.42 -41.47 -10.78
N GLN A 21 -43.98 -42.63 -10.40
CA GLN A 21 -42.65 -43.19 -10.39
C GLN A 21 -42.16 -43.32 -11.84
N GLU A 22 -41.18 -42.49 -12.21
CA GLU A 22 -40.20 -42.83 -13.23
C GLU A 22 -38.83 -42.63 -12.57
N ASP A 23 -37.91 -43.56 -12.83
CA ASP A 23 -36.60 -43.73 -12.26
C ASP A 23 -35.85 -42.38 -12.14
N MET A 24 -35.75 -41.86 -10.96
CA MET A 24 -34.75 -40.84 -10.61
C MET A 24 -33.57 -41.60 -10.01
N SER A 25 -32.50 -41.71 -10.81
CA SER A 25 -31.16 -42.01 -10.36
C SER A 25 -30.80 -41.15 -9.12
N ASP A 26 -30.14 -41.79 -8.17
CA ASP A 26 -29.72 -41.28 -6.88
C ASP A 26 -29.28 -39.80 -6.91
N VAL A 27 -30.16 -38.90 -6.53
CA VAL A 27 -29.76 -37.58 -6.05
C VAL A 27 -29.32 -37.81 -4.61
N GLU A 28 -28.02 -37.89 -4.38
CA GLU A 28 -27.47 -37.84 -3.04
C GLU A 28 -28.05 -36.58 -2.34
N THR A 29 -28.90 -36.80 -1.36
CA THR A 29 -29.39 -35.73 -0.48
C THR A 29 -28.21 -35.27 0.37
N VAL A 30 -27.61 -34.17 -0.02
CA VAL A 30 -26.57 -33.49 0.76
C VAL A 30 -27.19 -33.09 2.11
N THR A 31 -26.86 -33.80 3.17
CA THR A 31 -27.37 -33.60 4.54
C THR A 31 -26.53 -32.61 5.35
N GLY A 32 -25.95 -31.61 4.71
CA GLY A 32 -25.13 -30.59 5.36
C GLY A 32 -26.00 -29.54 6.07
N THR A 33 -25.45 -28.93 7.12
CA THR A 33 -26.06 -27.74 7.76
C THR A 33 -25.81 -26.51 6.87
N PRO A 34 -26.83 -25.68 6.57
CA PRO A 34 -26.64 -24.44 5.83
C PRO A 34 -25.62 -23.52 6.50
N VAL A 35 -24.70 -22.98 5.73
CA VAL A 35 -23.69 -22.00 6.15
C VAL A 35 -24.01 -20.64 5.54
N THR A 36 -23.87 -19.58 6.34
CA THR A 36 -24.01 -18.20 5.85
C THR A 36 -22.67 -17.47 5.98
N VAL A 37 -22.21 -16.89 4.88
CA VAL A 37 -21.02 -16.02 4.84
C VAL A 37 -21.46 -14.59 4.60
N SER A 38 -20.99 -13.67 5.47
CA SER A 38 -21.21 -12.23 5.35
C SER A 38 -19.99 -11.59 4.67
N VAL A 39 -20.22 -10.80 3.62
CA VAL A 39 -19.16 -10.19 2.82
C VAL A 39 -19.22 -8.67 2.97
N GLU A 40 -18.11 -8.10 3.42
CA GLU A 40 -17.90 -6.66 3.56
C GLU A 40 -17.07 -6.14 2.40
N VAL A 41 -17.61 -5.15 1.66
CA VAL A 41 -16.90 -4.43 0.62
C VAL A 41 -16.38 -3.14 1.24
N PRO A 42 -15.07 -2.79 1.07
CA PRO A 42 -14.53 -1.56 1.63
C PRO A 42 -15.22 -0.35 1.02
N GLY A 43 -15.69 0.55 1.88
CA GLY A 43 -16.37 1.78 1.51
C GLY A 43 -15.54 3.02 1.82
N VAL A 44 -15.95 4.16 1.29
CA VAL A 44 -15.41 5.46 1.66
C VAL A 44 -15.91 5.81 3.06
N LEU A 45 -15.01 6.13 3.99
CA LEU A 45 -15.39 6.67 5.29
C LEU A 45 -15.92 8.11 5.12
N SER A 46 -17.20 8.29 5.34
CA SER A 46 -17.72 9.59 5.74
C SER A 46 -17.58 9.70 7.26
N GLY A 47 -16.85 10.68 7.75
CA GLY A 47 -16.52 11.14 9.11
C GLY A 47 -17.32 10.72 10.36
N SER A 48 -18.04 9.63 10.33
CA SER A 48 -18.69 8.99 11.48
C SER A 48 -18.55 7.47 11.35
N GLU A 49 -18.27 6.77 12.40
CA GLU A 49 -17.89 5.36 12.57
C GLU A 49 -18.63 4.26 11.79
N SER A 50 -19.37 4.58 10.75
CA SER A 50 -20.09 3.64 9.89
C SER A 50 -19.39 3.55 8.53
N ARG A 51 -18.92 2.36 8.18
CA ARG A 51 -18.44 2.04 6.83
C ARG A 51 -19.66 1.92 5.93
N THR A 52 -19.92 2.94 5.12
CA THR A 52 -20.90 2.86 4.05
C THR A 52 -20.31 2.17 2.83
N LEU A 53 -21.11 1.38 2.12
CA LEU A 53 -20.73 0.85 0.81
C LEU A 53 -20.25 1.99 -0.12
N PRO A 54 -19.30 1.70 -1.03
CA PRO A 54 -18.96 2.67 -2.07
C PRO A 54 -20.24 3.05 -2.81
N ALA A 55 -20.48 4.35 -2.95
CA ALA A 55 -21.59 4.81 -3.79
C ALA A 55 -21.37 4.31 -5.22
N ALA A 56 -22.34 3.60 -5.76
CA ALA A 56 -22.25 3.16 -7.14
C ALA A 56 -22.19 4.38 -8.08
N PRO A 57 -21.30 4.39 -9.08
CA PRO A 57 -21.29 5.40 -10.12
C PRO A 57 -22.66 5.47 -10.82
N GLU A 58 -22.99 6.64 -11.37
CA GLU A 58 -24.28 6.86 -12.06
C GLU A 58 -24.55 5.79 -13.13
N GLY A 59 -25.74 5.22 -13.13
CA GLY A 59 -26.17 4.15 -14.03
C GLY A 59 -25.58 2.76 -13.74
N HIS A 60 -24.96 2.60 -12.60
CA HIS A 60 -24.33 1.33 -12.19
C HIS A 60 -24.87 0.84 -10.83
N GLN A 61 -24.72 -0.44 -10.58
CA GLN A 61 -24.99 -1.08 -9.30
C GLN A 61 -23.84 -2.00 -8.92
N LEU A 62 -23.52 -2.07 -7.62
CA LEU A 62 -22.48 -2.95 -7.11
C LEU A 62 -23.01 -4.39 -7.08
N ARG A 63 -22.32 -5.30 -7.76
CA ARG A 63 -22.56 -6.75 -7.74
C ARG A 63 -21.50 -7.42 -6.85
N CYS A 64 -21.90 -8.48 -6.15
CA CYS A 64 -20.98 -9.38 -5.47
C CYS A 64 -21.23 -10.82 -5.94
N ILE A 65 -20.17 -11.50 -6.33
CA ILE A 65 -20.14 -12.89 -6.75
C ILE A 65 -19.48 -13.69 -5.63
N MET A 66 -20.04 -14.85 -5.30
CA MET A 66 -19.42 -15.88 -4.49
C MET A 66 -19.31 -17.17 -5.31
N VAL A 67 -18.14 -17.78 -5.33
CA VAL A 67 -17.93 -19.14 -5.85
C VAL A 67 -17.45 -19.99 -4.69
N VAL A 68 -18.15 -21.07 -4.40
CA VAL A 68 -17.69 -22.11 -3.47
C VAL A 68 -16.84 -23.07 -4.26
N ASP A 69 -15.55 -23.00 -4.06
CA ASP A 69 -14.52 -23.80 -4.74
C ASP A 69 -14.27 -25.07 -3.92
N TYR A 70 -14.67 -26.21 -4.48
CA TYR A 70 -14.55 -27.52 -3.88
C TYR A 70 -13.36 -28.30 -4.45
N ASN A 71 -12.88 -29.30 -3.70
CA ASN A 71 -11.79 -30.13 -4.19
C ASN A 71 -12.25 -31.17 -5.23
N THR A 72 -13.43 -31.70 -5.05
CA THR A 72 -13.96 -32.81 -5.92
C THR A 72 -15.38 -32.56 -6.42
N ALA A 73 -16.22 -31.89 -5.67
CA ALA A 73 -17.57 -31.51 -6.09
C ALA A 73 -17.54 -30.37 -7.11
N ALA A 74 -18.64 -30.21 -7.84
CA ALA A 74 -18.80 -29.08 -8.73
C ALA A 74 -18.94 -27.77 -7.95
N ASP A 75 -18.25 -26.72 -8.41
CA ASP A 75 -18.32 -25.39 -7.81
C ASP A 75 -19.75 -24.82 -7.82
N VAL A 76 -20.08 -24.08 -6.77
CA VAL A 76 -21.36 -23.38 -6.67
C VAL A 76 -21.13 -21.89 -6.79
N ARG A 77 -21.75 -21.27 -7.80
CA ARG A 77 -21.71 -19.81 -8.02
C ARG A 77 -23.02 -19.17 -7.60
N MET A 78 -22.92 -18.05 -6.89
CA MET A 78 -24.05 -17.20 -6.48
C MET A 78 -23.70 -15.73 -6.70
N GLU A 79 -24.68 -14.94 -7.14
CA GLU A 79 -24.48 -13.50 -7.37
C GLU A 79 -25.60 -12.71 -6.69
N GLN A 80 -25.24 -11.54 -6.17
CA GLN A 80 -26.16 -10.58 -5.57
C GLN A 80 -25.76 -9.16 -5.99
N VAL A 81 -26.72 -8.25 -6.06
CA VAL A 81 -26.47 -6.81 -6.21
C VAL A 81 -26.80 -6.07 -4.93
N ALA A 82 -26.16 -4.94 -4.72
CA ALA A 82 -26.42 -4.07 -3.58
C ALA A 82 -27.89 -3.61 -3.59
N GLY A 83 -28.55 -3.66 -2.42
CA GLY A 83 -29.94 -3.27 -2.28
C GLY A 83 -30.63 -3.99 -1.12
N GLU A 84 -31.91 -4.34 -1.31
CA GLU A 84 -32.79 -4.89 -0.26
C GLU A 84 -32.33 -6.21 0.38
N THR A 85 -31.48 -6.97 -0.29
CA THR A 85 -30.93 -8.25 0.23
C THR A 85 -29.80 -8.07 1.21
N MET A 86 -29.25 -6.86 1.34
CA MET A 86 -28.15 -6.58 2.24
C MET A 86 -28.63 -6.39 3.68
N VAL A 87 -27.84 -6.89 4.61
CA VAL A 87 -28.07 -6.69 6.04
C VAL A 87 -26.86 -5.97 6.64
N ASN A 88 -27.07 -4.80 7.21
CA ASN A 88 -26.00 -3.95 7.75
C ASN A 88 -24.91 -3.67 6.71
N GLU A 89 -25.30 -3.33 5.48
CA GLU A 89 -24.41 -3.01 4.36
C GLU A 89 -23.46 -4.13 3.95
N LYS A 90 -23.79 -5.39 4.28
CA LYS A 90 -23.03 -6.58 3.89
C LYS A 90 -23.84 -7.50 3.00
N PHE A 91 -23.22 -8.05 1.98
CA PHE A 91 -23.78 -9.16 1.22
C PHE A 91 -23.85 -10.41 2.11
N ARG A 92 -24.87 -11.25 1.92
CA ARG A 92 -25.01 -12.50 2.65
C ARG A 92 -25.33 -13.64 1.71
N PHE A 93 -24.43 -14.62 1.67
CA PHE A 93 -24.58 -15.83 0.88
C PHE A 93 -24.85 -17.00 1.81
N THR A 94 -25.94 -17.75 1.54
CA THR A 94 -26.30 -18.95 2.29
C THR A 94 -26.31 -20.15 1.34
N PHE A 95 -25.58 -21.19 1.68
CA PHE A 95 -25.48 -22.41 0.89
C PHE A 95 -25.29 -23.63 1.81
N THR A 96 -25.55 -24.82 1.29
CA THR A 96 -25.23 -26.07 1.97
C THR A 96 -23.96 -26.65 1.35
N PRO A 97 -22.85 -26.76 2.10
CA PRO A 97 -21.61 -27.30 1.56
C PRO A 97 -21.77 -28.76 1.08
N ALA A 98 -21.22 -29.06 -0.08
CA ALA A 98 -21.14 -30.43 -0.61
C ALA A 98 -19.98 -31.22 0.01
N GLU A 99 -18.95 -30.52 0.50
CA GLU A 99 -17.76 -31.08 1.16
C GLU A 99 -17.45 -30.27 2.42
N GLU A 100 -16.75 -30.91 3.38
CA GLU A 100 -16.28 -30.20 4.60
C GLU A 100 -15.18 -29.20 4.32
N ASP A 101 -14.36 -29.48 3.30
CA ASP A 101 -13.20 -28.69 2.90
C ASP A 101 -13.51 -27.93 1.62
N TYR A 102 -13.67 -26.61 1.73
CA TYR A 102 -13.98 -25.72 0.62
C TYR A 102 -13.39 -24.32 0.87
N THR A 103 -13.27 -23.55 -0.19
CA THR A 103 -12.91 -22.13 -0.12
C THR A 103 -13.99 -21.31 -0.83
N CYS A 104 -14.48 -20.25 -0.17
CA CYS A 104 -15.34 -19.29 -0.84
C CYS A 104 -14.47 -18.19 -1.47
N LEU A 105 -14.56 -18.03 -2.78
CA LEU A 105 -13.92 -16.96 -3.54
C LEU A 105 -14.95 -15.86 -3.79
N PHE A 106 -14.54 -14.61 -3.63
CA PHE A 106 -15.42 -13.46 -3.80
C PHE A 106 -14.85 -12.46 -4.80
N TRP A 107 -15.75 -11.94 -5.64
CA TRP A 107 -15.49 -10.82 -6.52
C TRP A 107 -16.65 -9.84 -6.44
N ALA A 108 -16.38 -8.53 -6.30
CA ALA A 108 -17.40 -7.51 -6.40
C ALA A 108 -16.96 -6.44 -7.39
N ASP A 109 -17.88 -6.04 -8.26
CA ASP A 109 -17.66 -5.05 -9.32
C ASP A 109 -18.94 -4.28 -9.64
N TYR A 110 -18.84 -3.32 -10.53
CA TYR A 110 -19.98 -2.56 -10.99
C TYR A 110 -20.52 -3.10 -12.32
N VAL A 111 -21.81 -3.38 -12.36
CA VAL A 111 -22.56 -3.73 -13.56
C VAL A 111 -23.61 -2.64 -13.84
N ASP A 112 -24.19 -2.63 -15.05
CA ASP A 112 -25.26 -1.68 -15.37
C ASP A 112 -26.44 -1.80 -14.39
N GLU A 113 -27.02 -0.68 -14.02
CA GLU A 113 -28.28 -0.69 -13.28
C GLU A 113 -29.36 -1.39 -14.14
N GLY A 114 -30.02 -2.40 -13.54
CA GLY A 114 -30.96 -3.24 -14.28
C GLY A 114 -30.32 -4.21 -15.27
N ALA A 115 -29.04 -4.56 -15.09
CA ALA A 115 -28.37 -5.56 -15.92
C ALA A 115 -29.18 -6.84 -16.05
N ALA A 116 -29.21 -7.43 -17.25
CA ALA A 116 -29.92 -8.68 -17.48
C ALA A 116 -29.31 -9.82 -16.68
N VAL A 117 -30.17 -10.67 -16.13
CA VAL A 117 -29.80 -11.88 -15.38
C VAL A 117 -30.14 -13.10 -16.22
N SER A 118 -29.17 -13.98 -16.43
CA SER A 118 -29.38 -15.29 -17.06
C SER A 118 -28.76 -16.37 -16.18
N ASP A 119 -29.51 -17.38 -15.85
CA ASP A 119 -29.08 -18.49 -14.99
C ASP A 119 -28.48 -18.03 -13.65
N GLY A 120 -29.07 -16.96 -13.07
CA GLY A 120 -28.62 -16.37 -11.82
C GLY A 120 -27.36 -15.53 -11.90
N LYS A 121 -26.82 -15.27 -13.10
CA LYS A 121 -25.63 -14.46 -13.36
C LYS A 121 -26.04 -13.12 -14.00
N TYR A 122 -25.48 -12.02 -13.49
CA TYR A 122 -25.59 -10.70 -14.11
C TYR A 122 -24.63 -10.57 -15.29
N THR A 123 -25.03 -9.82 -16.31
CA THR A 123 -24.16 -9.55 -17.47
C THR A 123 -22.91 -8.78 -17.04
N ASP A 124 -21.75 -9.34 -17.32
CA ASP A 124 -20.44 -8.71 -17.10
C ASP A 124 -20.29 -7.42 -17.90
N LYS A 125 -19.71 -6.38 -17.30
CA LYS A 125 -19.48 -5.10 -17.98
C LYS A 125 -18.00 -4.84 -18.26
N TYR A 126 -17.17 -4.70 -17.25
CA TYR A 126 -15.76 -4.32 -17.36
C TYR A 126 -14.81 -5.51 -17.24
N TYR A 127 -15.26 -6.59 -16.60
CA TYR A 127 -14.47 -7.78 -16.32
C TYR A 127 -15.17 -9.03 -16.81
N ASN A 128 -14.39 -10.01 -17.30
CA ASN A 128 -14.86 -11.36 -17.51
C ASN A 128 -14.72 -12.11 -16.20
N THR A 129 -15.84 -12.44 -15.56
CA THR A 129 -15.87 -13.04 -14.23
C THR A 129 -16.38 -14.49 -14.23
N GLU A 130 -16.46 -15.11 -15.39
CA GLU A 130 -16.93 -16.50 -15.48
C GLU A 130 -16.07 -17.46 -14.65
N ASP A 131 -14.76 -17.23 -14.61
CA ASP A 131 -13.80 -17.96 -13.81
C ASP A 131 -13.06 -17.00 -12.87
N LEU A 132 -13.30 -17.11 -11.56
CA LEU A 132 -12.61 -16.28 -10.56
C LEU A 132 -11.15 -16.66 -10.33
N THR A 133 -10.68 -17.77 -10.89
CA THR A 133 -9.25 -18.10 -10.91
C THR A 133 -8.50 -17.37 -12.04
N ASN A 134 -9.22 -16.74 -12.96
CA ASN A 134 -8.65 -15.96 -14.07
C ASN A 134 -9.58 -14.83 -14.53
N VAL A 135 -9.86 -13.88 -13.65
CA VAL A 135 -10.62 -12.66 -14.01
C VAL A 135 -9.79 -11.82 -14.95
N THR A 136 -10.37 -11.42 -16.10
CA THR A 136 -9.67 -10.61 -17.12
C THR A 136 -10.46 -9.35 -17.46
N TYR A 137 -9.80 -8.36 -18.07
CA TYR A 137 -10.51 -7.22 -18.64
C TYR A 137 -11.42 -7.69 -19.79
N LYS A 138 -12.69 -7.24 -19.77
CA LYS A 138 -13.65 -7.52 -20.85
C LYS A 138 -13.49 -6.55 -22.01
N VAL A 139 -13.03 -5.34 -21.72
CA VAL A 139 -12.84 -4.25 -22.68
C VAL A 139 -11.37 -3.81 -22.65
N SER A 140 -10.84 -3.39 -23.80
CA SER A 140 -9.44 -2.98 -23.97
C SER A 140 -9.29 -1.56 -24.50
N ASP A 141 -10.36 -0.77 -24.44
CA ASP A 141 -10.44 0.57 -24.99
C ASP A 141 -10.46 1.66 -23.89
N ASN A 142 -10.70 2.89 -24.29
CA ASN A 142 -10.74 4.05 -23.41
C ASN A 142 -11.77 3.94 -22.27
N THR A 143 -12.67 2.96 -22.27
CA THR A 143 -13.68 2.79 -21.21
C THR A 143 -13.09 2.34 -19.88
N LEU A 144 -11.87 1.79 -19.87
CA LEU A 144 -11.14 1.41 -18.65
C LEU A 144 -10.49 2.60 -17.94
N PHE A 145 -10.35 3.75 -18.63
CA PHE A 145 -9.64 4.92 -18.12
C PHE A 145 -10.60 5.97 -17.60
N ASN A 146 -10.15 6.69 -16.58
CA ASN A 146 -10.90 7.79 -15.97
C ASN A 146 -12.33 7.37 -15.59
N ASN A 147 -12.54 6.09 -15.32
CA ASN A 147 -13.83 5.50 -15.10
C ASN A 147 -13.92 4.87 -13.70
N PRO A 148 -14.61 5.51 -12.75
CA PRO A 148 -14.74 4.99 -11.38
C PRO A 148 -15.52 3.66 -11.32
N ALA A 149 -16.31 3.33 -12.35
CA ALA A 149 -17.04 2.08 -12.43
C ALA A 149 -16.15 0.86 -12.77
N CYS A 150 -14.87 1.09 -13.11
CA CYS A 150 -13.88 0.02 -13.26
C CYS A 150 -13.23 -0.40 -11.93
N ASP A 151 -13.65 0.16 -10.79
CA ASP A 151 -13.22 -0.33 -9.49
C ASP A 151 -13.83 -1.70 -9.21
N ALA A 152 -13.07 -2.59 -8.54
CA ALA A 152 -13.56 -3.89 -8.15
C ALA A 152 -12.84 -4.39 -6.89
N PHE A 153 -13.40 -5.42 -6.28
CA PHE A 153 -12.95 -5.95 -5.00
C PHE A 153 -12.92 -7.47 -5.04
N PHE A 154 -12.01 -8.07 -4.31
CA PHE A 154 -11.90 -9.52 -4.20
C PHE A 154 -11.57 -9.94 -2.77
N GLY A 155 -11.82 -11.18 -2.47
CA GLY A 155 -11.47 -11.80 -1.20
C GLY A 155 -11.71 -13.29 -1.22
N LYS A 156 -11.32 -13.94 -0.14
CA LYS A 156 -11.62 -15.35 0.08
C LYS A 156 -11.86 -15.64 1.55
N SER A 157 -12.64 -16.68 1.85
CA SER A 157 -12.78 -17.23 3.18
C SER A 157 -12.65 -18.74 3.15
N LEU A 158 -12.06 -19.31 4.19
CA LEU A 158 -11.96 -20.75 4.36
C LEU A 158 -13.24 -21.32 4.96
N ALA A 159 -13.44 -22.64 4.83
CA ALA A 159 -14.53 -23.36 5.47
C ALA A 159 -14.65 -22.98 6.95
N GLY A 160 -15.87 -22.76 7.40
CA GLY A 160 -16.18 -22.35 8.78
C GLY A 160 -15.97 -20.88 9.11
N SER A 161 -15.43 -20.06 8.21
CA SER A 161 -15.31 -18.60 8.41
C SER A 161 -16.62 -17.90 8.05
N PRO A 162 -17.31 -17.23 8.99
CA PRO A 162 -18.60 -16.61 8.72
C PRO A 162 -18.51 -15.23 8.05
N ASN A 163 -17.30 -14.68 7.90
CA ASN A 163 -17.08 -13.33 7.37
C ASN A 163 -15.94 -13.31 6.37
N ALA A 164 -16.09 -12.47 5.34
CA ALA A 164 -15.04 -12.08 4.40
C ALA A 164 -14.98 -10.56 4.28
N VAL A 165 -13.77 -10.02 4.26
CA VAL A 165 -13.53 -8.59 3.96
C VAL A 165 -12.81 -8.54 2.63
N LEU A 166 -13.38 -7.80 1.68
CA LEU A 166 -12.80 -7.65 0.35
C LEU A 166 -11.77 -6.52 0.33
N LYS A 167 -10.91 -6.55 -0.67
CA LYS A 167 -9.91 -5.51 -0.98
C LYS A 167 -9.79 -5.38 -2.49
N ARG A 168 -9.15 -4.32 -2.98
CA ARG A 168 -8.96 -4.12 -4.41
C ARG A 168 -7.88 -5.04 -4.97
N PRO A 169 -8.09 -5.68 -6.14
CA PRO A 169 -7.06 -6.45 -6.86
C PRO A 169 -6.10 -5.53 -7.63
N PHE A 170 -6.26 -4.22 -7.51
CA PHE A 170 -5.61 -3.21 -8.33
C PHE A 170 -4.67 -2.33 -7.52
N VAL A 171 -3.74 -1.74 -8.24
CA VAL A 171 -3.26 -0.38 -7.97
C VAL A 171 -4.11 0.58 -8.80
N LYS A 172 -4.57 1.69 -8.23
CA LYS A 172 -5.04 2.84 -9.01
C LYS A 172 -3.81 3.66 -9.36
N LEU A 173 -3.51 3.74 -10.66
CA LEU A 173 -2.37 4.49 -11.20
C LEU A 173 -2.87 5.77 -11.82
N SER A 174 -2.53 6.89 -11.22
CA SER A 174 -2.88 8.24 -11.68
C SER A 174 -1.65 8.94 -12.26
N PHE A 175 -1.83 9.69 -13.35
CA PHE A 175 -0.78 10.49 -13.98
C PHE A 175 -1.09 11.96 -13.82
N LYS A 176 -0.18 12.68 -13.17
CA LYS A 176 -0.31 14.10 -12.83
C LYS A 176 0.71 14.94 -13.57
N ASP A 177 0.29 16.10 -14.11
CA ASP A 177 1.20 17.09 -14.65
C ASP A 177 1.88 17.87 -13.52
N GLN A 178 3.18 17.79 -13.45
CA GLN A 178 3.99 18.46 -12.44
C GLN A 178 4.08 19.98 -12.65
N LYS A 179 3.90 20.46 -13.89
CA LYS A 179 4.09 21.86 -14.27
C LYS A 179 2.85 22.62 -14.71
N HIS A 180 1.67 22.01 -14.64
CA HIS A 180 0.36 22.61 -14.98
C HIS A 180 0.19 23.17 -16.40
N GLU A 181 1.24 23.67 -17.01
CA GLU A 181 1.16 24.53 -18.20
C GLU A 181 1.25 23.77 -19.53
N THR A 182 1.99 22.66 -19.54
CA THR A 182 2.34 21.98 -20.80
C THR A 182 1.18 21.18 -21.35
N VAL A 183 0.47 20.48 -20.49
CA VAL A 183 -0.62 19.59 -20.90
C VAL A 183 -1.92 20.36 -21.11
N GLN A 184 -2.13 21.50 -20.47
CA GLN A 184 -3.27 22.38 -20.74
C GLN A 184 -3.22 23.03 -22.13
N ALA A 185 -2.03 23.15 -22.70
CA ALA A 185 -1.83 23.67 -24.07
C ALA A 185 -1.91 22.56 -25.15
N ALA A 186 -1.84 21.29 -24.77
CA ALA A 186 -1.86 20.16 -25.69
C ALA A 186 -3.27 19.92 -26.23
N SER A 187 -3.39 19.73 -27.56
CA SER A 187 -4.64 19.38 -28.20
C SER A 187 -5.06 17.93 -28.00
N SER A 188 -4.12 17.07 -27.66
CA SER A 188 -4.35 15.64 -27.36
C SER A 188 -3.22 15.07 -26.52
N LEU A 189 -3.55 14.06 -25.72
CA LEU A 189 -2.61 13.30 -24.92
C LEU A 189 -2.95 11.82 -25.08
N SER A 190 -1.98 11.01 -25.45
CA SER A 190 -2.15 9.56 -25.47
C SER A 190 -1.10 8.87 -24.63
N VAL A 191 -1.48 7.74 -24.04
CA VAL A 191 -0.57 6.91 -23.23
C VAL A 191 -0.68 5.46 -23.67
N THR A 192 0.45 4.79 -23.82
CA THR A 192 0.52 3.36 -24.16
C THR A 192 1.44 2.65 -23.19
N TYR A 193 0.94 1.60 -22.56
CA TYR A 193 1.73 0.77 -21.64
C TYR A 193 1.16 -0.64 -21.53
N THR A 194 1.96 -1.53 -20.99
CA THR A 194 1.61 -2.94 -20.83
C THR A 194 1.27 -3.24 -19.40
N VAL A 195 0.15 -3.94 -19.19
CA VAL A 195 -0.37 -4.32 -17.86
C VAL A 195 -0.60 -5.83 -17.79
N PRO A 196 -0.67 -6.42 -16.58
CA PRO A 196 -1.11 -7.80 -16.41
C PRO A 196 -2.48 -8.03 -17.04
N SER A 197 -2.66 -9.16 -17.73
CA SER A 197 -3.89 -9.44 -18.49
C SER A 197 -5.05 -9.90 -17.63
N GLY A 198 -4.79 -10.40 -16.42
CA GLY A 198 -5.82 -10.91 -15.53
C GLY A 198 -5.34 -11.14 -14.11
N PHE A 199 -6.27 -11.64 -13.27
CA PHE A 199 -6.10 -11.80 -11.84
C PHE A 199 -6.75 -13.09 -11.33
N SER A 200 -6.03 -13.87 -10.50
CA SER A 200 -6.57 -15.02 -9.79
C SER A 200 -7.02 -14.63 -8.37
N VAL A 201 -8.33 -14.74 -8.10
CA VAL A 201 -8.87 -14.56 -6.75
C VAL A 201 -8.37 -15.67 -5.81
N LYS A 202 -8.30 -16.93 -6.33
CA LYS A 202 -7.89 -18.09 -5.56
C LYS A 202 -6.47 -17.96 -5.03
N ASP A 203 -5.53 -17.56 -5.90
CA ASP A 203 -4.11 -17.51 -5.57
C ASP A 203 -3.64 -16.12 -5.14
N ASN A 204 -4.49 -15.11 -5.32
CA ASN A 204 -4.16 -13.71 -5.09
C ASN A 204 -2.91 -13.28 -5.89
N THR A 205 -2.89 -13.62 -7.16
CA THR A 205 -1.79 -13.32 -8.08
C THR A 205 -2.32 -12.73 -9.37
N VAL A 206 -1.48 -11.96 -10.05
CA VAL A 206 -1.77 -11.59 -11.44
C VAL A 206 -1.69 -12.81 -12.32
N SER A 207 -2.60 -12.94 -13.27
CA SER A 207 -2.70 -14.08 -14.18
C SER A 207 -2.34 -13.72 -15.61
N GLY A 208 -2.11 -14.72 -16.43
CA GLY A 208 -1.74 -14.59 -17.83
C GLY A 208 -0.24 -14.51 -18.06
N SER A 209 0.21 -15.19 -19.13
CA SER A 209 1.61 -15.19 -19.58
C SER A 209 1.95 -14.02 -20.51
N SER A 210 0.94 -13.31 -21.02
CA SER A 210 1.08 -12.14 -21.89
C SER A 210 0.44 -10.92 -21.24
N ASN A 211 1.16 -9.82 -21.29
CA ASN A 211 0.63 -8.55 -20.83
C ASN A 211 -0.26 -7.94 -21.92
N GLN A 212 -1.26 -7.19 -21.50
CA GLN A 212 -2.14 -6.45 -22.37
C GLN A 212 -1.56 -5.05 -22.62
N GLU A 213 -1.38 -4.68 -23.88
CA GLU A 213 -1.11 -3.29 -24.26
C GLU A 213 -2.39 -2.47 -24.10
N ILE A 214 -2.29 -1.37 -23.35
CA ILE A 214 -3.38 -0.43 -23.17
C ILE A 214 -2.99 0.89 -23.83
N LYS A 215 -3.88 1.41 -24.67
CA LYS A 215 -3.73 2.70 -25.30
C LYS A 215 -4.90 3.59 -24.96
N LEU A 216 -4.63 4.78 -24.45
CA LEU A 216 -5.61 5.80 -24.15
C LEU A 216 -5.30 7.08 -24.93
N THR A 217 -6.36 7.76 -25.35
CA THR A 217 -6.28 9.12 -25.85
C THR A 217 -7.29 9.98 -25.11
N ALA A 218 -6.86 11.09 -24.51
CA ALA A 218 -7.71 12.03 -23.80
C ALA A 218 -7.48 13.45 -24.30
N SER A 219 -8.55 14.23 -24.38
CA SER A 219 -8.56 15.63 -24.80
C SER A 219 -8.73 16.60 -23.62
N ALA A 220 -8.94 16.08 -22.42
CA ALA A 220 -9.13 16.85 -21.21
C ALA A 220 -8.65 16.06 -19.98
N PRO A 221 -8.20 16.74 -18.90
CA PRO A 221 -7.83 16.11 -17.66
C PRO A 221 -9.01 15.37 -17.03
N ALA A 222 -8.73 14.25 -16.35
CA ALA A 222 -9.70 13.50 -15.57
C ALA A 222 -10.13 14.26 -14.30
N ASP A 223 -9.17 14.89 -13.65
CA ASP A 223 -9.39 15.78 -12.50
C ASP A 223 -8.53 17.03 -12.69
N LYS A 224 -9.22 18.14 -13.06
CA LYS A 224 -8.58 19.41 -13.34
C LYS A 224 -8.06 20.11 -12.10
N ASP A 225 -8.69 19.88 -10.96
CA ASP A 225 -8.33 20.58 -9.70
C ASP A 225 -7.06 19.98 -9.10
N ASN A 226 -6.80 18.70 -9.37
CA ASN A 226 -5.61 17.99 -8.92
C ASN A 226 -4.60 17.73 -10.05
N ASP A 227 -4.81 18.26 -11.27
CA ASP A 227 -3.95 18.10 -12.46
C ASP A 227 -3.77 16.64 -12.92
N ILE A 228 -4.71 15.77 -12.58
CA ILE A 228 -4.69 14.38 -12.99
C ILE A 228 -5.25 14.27 -14.40
N TRP A 229 -4.39 13.83 -15.32
CA TRP A 229 -4.78 13.62 -16.72
C TRP A 229 -5.47 12.29 -16.93
N PHE A 230 -4.87 11.22 -16.39
CA PHE A 230 -5.40 9.89 -16.46
C PHE A 230 -5.31 9.21 -15.12
N TYR A 231 -6.23 8.30 -14.89
CA TYR A 231 -6.04 7.21 -13.97
C TYR A 231 -6.57 5.90 -14.54
N ASN A 232 -6.04 4.79 -14.06
CA ASN A 232 -6.47 3.46 -14.43
C ASN A 232 -6.33 2.52 -13.23
N TYR A 233 -7.18 1.50 -13.20
CA TYR A 233 -7.08 0.38 -12.26
C TYR A 233 -6.31 -0.75 -12.91
N VAL A 234 -5.08 -0.98 -12.45
CA VAL A 234 -4.16 -1.97 -13.01
C VAL A 234 -4.05 -3.15 -12.07
N PHE A 235 -4.30 -4.38 -12.56
CA PHE A 235 -4.12 -5.58 -11.75
C PHE A 235 -2.71 -5.62 -11.16
N ALA A 236 -2.64 -5.83 -9.84
CA ALA A 236 -1.38 -5.87 -9.12
C ALA A 236 -1.34 -7.10 -8.19
N PRO A 237 -0.17 -7.74 -8.03
CA PRO A 237 -0.01 -8.83 -7.08
C PRO A 237 0.01 -8.32 -5.65
N ALA A 238 -0.15 -9.22 -4.69
CA ALA A 238 -0.01 -8.91 -3.27
C ALA A 238 1.40 -8.42 -2.91
N ASN A 239 2.40 -8.92 -3.62
CA ASN A 239 3.79 -8.53 -3.46
C ASN A 239 4.15 -7.43 -4.46
N VAL A 240 5.14 -6.64 -4.10
CA VAL A 240 5.67 -5.56 -4.93
C VAL A 240 6.04 -6.06 -6.33
N ASN A 241 5.52 -5.43 -7.35
CA ASN A 241 5.83 -5.72 -8.74
C ASN A 241 6.07 -4.42 -9.51
N LYS A 242 6.70 -4.52 -10.67
CA LYS A 242 6.94 -3.39 -11.58
C LYS A 242 6.08 -3.57 -12.82
N LEU A 243 5.76 -2.46 -13.49
CA LEU A 243 5.20 -2.55 -14.84
C LEU A 243 6.16 -3.33 -15.76
N PRO A 244 5.62 -4.13 -16.70
CA PRO A 244 6.46 -4.96 -17.59
C PRO A 244 7.36 -4.20 -18.54
N GLY A 245 7.15 -2.90 -18.72
CA GLY A 245 7.93 -2.05 -19.62
C GLY A 245 7.71 -0.57 -19.30
N ASP A 246 8.40 0.28 -20.05
CA ASP A 246 8.24 1.73 -19.98
C ASP A 246 6.89 2.16 -20.54
N ILE A 247 6.43 3.34 -20.13
CA ILE A 247 5.20 3.96 -20.62
C ILE A 247 5.57 4.93 -21.74
N LEU A 248 4.97 4.75 -22.90
CA LEU A 248 5.05 5.74 -23.99
C LEU A 248 3.89 6.73 -23.83
N MET A 249 4.21 8.00 -23.73
CA MET A 249 3.25 9.09 -23.71
C MET A 249 3.49 10.00 -24.91
N THR A 250 2.42 10.39 -25.61
CA THR A 250 2.48 11.35 -26.71
C THR A 250 1.69 12.58 -26.33
N VAL A 251 2.33 13.74 -26.28
CA VAL A 251 1.73 15.05 -25.97
C VAL A 251 1.71 15.87 -27.25
N GLY A 252 0.54 16.03 -27.86
CA GLY A 252 0.45 16.63 -29.21
C GLY A 252 1.13 15.76 -30.27
N GLU A 253 2.28 16.20 -30.79
CA GLU A 253 3.11 15.47 -31.77
C GLU A 253 4.40 14.89 -31.14
N ASP A 254 4.69 15.16 -29.86
CA ASP A 254 5.93 14.81 -29.19
C ASP A 254 5.77 13.53 -28.36
N ASP A 255 6.69 12.58 -28.57
CA ASP A 255 6.74 11.33 -27.80
C ASP A 255 7.67 11.46 -26.60
N VAL A 256 7.14 11.11 -25.43
CA VAL A 256 7.86 11.10 -24.16
C VAL A 256 7.86 9.68 -23.58
N MET A 257 9.05 9.14 -23.31
CA MET A 257 9.19 7.82 -22.71
C MET A 257 9.36 7.93 -21.20
N ILE A 258 8.39 7.43 -20.46
CA ILE A 258 8.40 7.41 -18.99
C ILE A 258 9.05 6.12 -18.52
N LYS A 259 10.15 6.24 -17.80
CA LYS A 259 10.85 5.11 -17.18
C LYS A 259 10.09 4.63 -15.95
N THR A 260 9.68 3.36 -15.95
CA THR A 260 8.86 2.78 -14.91
C THR A 260 9.64 2.06 -13.81
N ALA A 261 10.97 2.13 -13.83
CA ALA A 261 11.82 1.43 -12.85
C ALA A 261 11.48 1.79 -11.39
N SER A 262 10.96 2.99 -11.15
CA SER A 262 10.52 3.49 -9.84
C SER A 262 9.04 3.21 -9.55
N LEU A 263 8.24 2.81 -10.54
CA LEU A 263 6.82 2.50 -10.35
C LEU A 263 6.65 1.11 -9.73
N VAL A 264 6.39 1.10 -8.45
CA VAL A 264 6.15 -0.11 -7.69
C VAL A 264 4.64 -0.33 -7.58
N LEU A 265 4.15 -1.36 -8.26
CA LEU A 265 2.74 -1.70 -8.24
C LEU A 265 2.44 -2.65 -7.08
N THR A 266 1.58 -2.23 -6.17
CA THR A 266 1.08 -3.06 -5.09
C THR A 266 -0.44 -2.99 -5.05
N GLN A 267 -1.07 -4.12 -4.85
CA GLN A 267 -2.51 -4.27 -4.72
C GLN A 267 -3.08 -3.36 -3.62
N ASN A 268 -4.24 -2.75 -3.87
CA ASN A 268 -4.98 -1.90 -2.93
C ASN A 268 -4.32 -0.53 -2.62
N TYR A 269 -3.44 -0.03 -3.51
CA TYR A 269 -2.80 1.30 -3.39
C TYR A 269 -3.33 2.28 -4.44
N ASP A 270 -3.30 3.57 -4.09
CA ASP A 270 -3.45 4.69 -5.04
C ASP A 270 -2.05 5.30 -5.26
N ILE A 271 -1.59 5.30 -6.49
CA ILE A 271 -0.25 5.77 -6.87
C ILE A 271 -0.42 6.92 -7.86
N THR A 272 0.17 8.06 -7.54
CA THR A 272 0.23 9.20 -8.46
C THR A 272 1.64 9.33 -9.04
N ALA A 273 1.76 9.17 -10.36
CA ALA A 273 2.96 9.47 -11.09
C ALA A 273 2.98 10.96 -11.46
N ASN A 274 3.88 11.73 -10.85
CA ASN A 274 4.09 13.14 -11.17
C ASN A 274 5.07 13.24 -12.35
N ILE A 275 4.63 13.78 -13.47
CA ILE A 275 5.38 13.77 -14.72
C ILE A 275 5.62 15.19 -15.19
N ASP A 276 6.86 15.54 -15.47
CA ASP A 276 7.21 16.76 -16.16
C ASP A 276 7.12 16.56 -17.69
N PHE A 277 5.99 16.90 -18.27
CA PHE A 277 5.78 16.81 -19.73
C PHE A 277 6.55 17.85 -20.54
N ALA A 278 7.21 18.82 -19.89
CA ALA A 278 7.92 19.90 -20.58
C ALA A 278 9.38 19.58 -20.88
N SER A 279 9.95 18.50 -20.31
CA SER A 279 11.38 18.20 -20.47
C SER A 279 11.75 17.71 -21.88
N GLY A 280 10.79 17.43 -22.78
CA GLY A 280 10.94 17.37 -24.24
C GLY A 280 11.98 16.43 -24.85
N GLU A 281 12.85 15.81 -24.08
CA GLU A 281 13.91 14.92 -24.51
C GLU A 281 13.83 13.57 -23.80
N GLY A 282 12.98 12.70 -24.29
CA GLY A 282 13.14 11.23 -24.24
C GLY A 282 13.22 10.49 -22.91
N ASN A 283 13.44 11.11 -21.76
CA ASN A 283 13.47 10.48 -20.43
C ASN A 283 12.88 11.44 -19.41
N VAL A 284 11.67 11.13 -18.97
CA VAL A 284 11.02 11.83 -17.87
C VAL A 284 11.26 11.04 -16.59
N ASP A 285 11.77 11.71 -15.56
CA ASP A 285 11.81 11.14 -14.22
C ASP A 285 10.39 11.10 -13.68
N VAL A 286 9.96 9.93 -13.24
CA VAL A 286 8.65 9.73 -12.63
C VAL A 286 8.84 9.75 -11.13
N ASP A 287 8.30 10.79 -10.50
CA ASP A 287 8.14 10.83 -9.05
C ASP A 287 6.82 10.15 -8.69
N VAL A 288 6.87 9.18 -7.77
CA VAL A 288 5.72 8.37 -7.39
C VAL A 288 5.36 8.67 -5.95
N ASP A 289 4.27 9.40 -5.78
CA ASP A 289 3.62 9.54 -4.48
C ASP A 289 2.74 8.32 -4.21
N ILE A 290 3.07 7.57 -3.16
CA ILE A 290 2.25 6.48 -2.68
C ILE A 290 1.43 6.99 -1.51
N ASP A 291 0.15 7.23 -1.75
CA ASP A 291 -0.79 7.78 -0.75
C ASP A 291 -1.21 6.77 0.32
N GLY A 292 -0.69 5.56 0.28
CA GLY A 292 -1.04 4.48 1.18
C GLY A 292 -2.06 3.50 0.58
N GLU A 293 -2.61 2.66 1.41
CA GLU A 293 -3.57 1.65 0.97
C GLU A 293 -4.88 2.32 0.53
N TYR A 294 -5.26 2.16 -0.73
CA TYR A 294 -6.41 2.83 -1.34
C TYR A 294 -7.69 2.59 -0.52
N ASN A 295 -8.28 3.68 -0.05
CA ASN A 295 -9.48 3.68 0.81
C ASN A 295 -9.40 2.82 2.10
N ASP A 296 -8.21 2.45 2.58
CA ASP A 296 -8.11 2.00 3.97
C ASP A 296 -7.92 3.24 4.87
N PRO A 297 -8.92 3.58 5.69
CA PRO A 297 -8.87 4.76 6.54
C PRO A 297 -7.83 4.65 7.66
N LYS A 298 -7.27 3.46 7.86
CA LYS A 298 -6.24 3.20 8.86
C LYS A 298 -4.84 3.24 8.29
N ALA A 299 -4.70 3.25 6.95
CA ALA A 299 -3.39 3.35 6.33
C ALA A 299 -2.77 4.72 6.61
N PRO A 300 -1.47 4.78 6.91
CA PRO A 300 -0.78 6.01 7.19
C PRO A 300 -0.61 6.87 5.95
N LYS A 301 -0.72 8.18 6.11
CA LYS A 301 -0.38 9.16 5.09
C LYS A 301 0.92 9.88 5.45
N VAL A 302 1.70 10.22 4.43
CA VAL A 302 2.92 11.01 4.61
C VAL A 302 2.59 12.32 5.34
N GLY A 303 3.37 12.63 6.38
CA GLY A 303 3.16 13.79 7.24
C GLY A 303 2.20 13.58 8.41
N GLN A 304 1.53 12.44 8.52
CA GLN A 304 0.75 12.11 9.72
C GLN A 304 1.64 11.73 10.90
N PHE A 305 1.15 12.02 12.09
CA PHE A 305 1.80 11.61 13.35
C PHE A 305 1.30 10.24 13.76
N MET A 306 2.23 9.33 13.98
CA MET A 306 1.93 8.06 14.61
C MET A 306 1.79 8.26 16.12
N GLN A 307 0.72 7.72 16.69
CA GLN A 307 0.39 7.80 18.10
C GLN A 307 0.88 6.55 18.86
N LYS A 308 0.99 6.65 20.19
CA LYS A 308 1.38 5.54 21.06
C LYS A 308 0.48 4.31 20.98
N ASP A 309 -0.77 4.48 20.56
CA ASP A 309 -1.74 3.40 20.36
C ASP A 309 -1.67 2.75 18.97
N GLY A 310 -0.75 3.21 18.11
CA GLY A 310 -0.58 2.73 16.74
C GLY A 310 -1.49 3.40 15.71
N SER A 311 -2.34 4.33 16.12
CA SER A 311 -3.18 5.13 15.21
C SER A 311 -2.41 6.30 14.58
N PHE A 312 -3.01 6.95 13.59
CA PHE A 312 -2.43 8.09 12.86
C PHE A 312 -3.30 9.32 13.00
N SER A 313 -2.68 10.49 13.10
CA SER A 313 -3.35 11.78 13.27
C SER A 313 -2.69 12.87 12.44
N ASP A 314 -3.48 13.75 11.83
CA ASP A 314 -2.97 14.96 11.18
C ASP A 314 -2.53 16.03 12.20
N THR A 315 -2.88 15.86 13.46
CA THR A 315 -2.56 16.83 14.53
C THR A 315 -1.51 16.26 15.47
N TYR A 316 -0.45 17.04 15.74
CA TYR A 316 0.55 16.71 16.75
C TYR A 316 -0.06 16.72 18.16
N SER A 317 0.25 15.68 18.93
CA SER A 317 -0.04 15.59 20.37
C SER A 317 1.28 15.41 21.15
N ALA A 318 1.61 16.34 22.03
CA ALA A 318 2.82 16.22 22.85
C ALA A 318 2.83 14.99 23.76
N GLU A 319 1.66 14.49 24.10
CA GLU A 319 1.49 13.32 24.98
C GLU A 319 1.53 12.01 24.22
N ASN A 320 0.96 11.98 23.00
CA ASN A 320 0.71 10.72 22.28
C ASN A 320 1.55 10.55 21.01
N SER A 321 1.99 11.63 20.33
CA SER A 321 2.75 11.51 19.08
C SER A 321 4.19 11.02 19.33
N ILE A 322 4.60 9.95 18.64
CA ILE A 322 5.92 9.32 18.80
C ILE A 322 6.77 9.39 17.53
N ALA A 323 6.13 9.45 16.38
CA ALA A 323 6.79 9.47 15.07
C ALA A 323 6.00 10.30 14.06
N ILE A 324 6.63 10.57 12.91
CA ILE A 324 5.99 11.17 11.74
C ILE A 324 6.22 10.27 10.53
N VAL A 325 5.16 9.99 9.78
CA VAL A 325 5.22 9.13 8.58
C VAL A 325 5.94 9.87 7.47
N PHE A 326 7.04 9.31 6.97
CA PHE A 326 7.82 9.90 5.88
C PHE A 326 7.66 9.18 4.53
N ALA A 327 7.15 7.96 4.54
CA ALA A 327 6.84 7.22 3.33
C ALA A 327 5.62 6.31 3.56
N ALA A 328 4.73 6.26 2.58
CA ALA A 328 3.60 5.34 2.55
C ALA A 328 3.91 4.18 1.60
N GLY A 329 3.38 2.99 1.93
CA GLY A 329 3.58 1.77 1.17
C GLY A 329 5.00 1.19 1.24
N PRO A 330 5.24 0.03 0.64
CA PRO A 330 6.54 -0.61 0.57
C PRO A 330 7.49 0.17 -0.35
N LYS A 331 8.76 0.21 -0.02
CA LYS A 331 9.83 0.87 -0.78
C LYS A 331 10.97 -0.11 -1.08
N GLY A 332 11.66 0.11 -2.20
CA GLY A 332 12.93 -0.57 -2.51
C GLY A 332 12.88 -2.10 -2.52
N GLY A 333 11.73 -2.72 -2.80
CA GLY A 333 11.59 -4.18 -2.74
C GLY A 333 11.53 -4.74 -1.31
N ASP A 334 11.36 -3.89 -0.29
CA ASP A 334 11.20 -4.32 1.11
C ASP A 334 9.91 -5.13 1.31
N VAL A 335 10.00 -6.16 2.13
CA VAL A 335 8.91 -7.10 2.41
C VAL A 335 8.77 -7.34 3.90
N ALA A 336 7.54 -7.55 4.36
CA ALA A 336 7.24 -7.70 5.79
C ALA A 336 7.95 -8.90 6.44
N THR A 337 8.31 -9.93 5.68
CA THR A 337 9.07 -11.09 6.17
C THR A 337 10.48 -10.72 6.63
N ASN A 338 11.10 -9.64 6.12
CA ASN A 338 12.38 -9.12 6.60
C ASN A 338 12.32 -8.69 8.08
N TYR A 339 11.12 -8.40 8.58
CA TYR A 339 10.83 -7.99 9.96
C TYR A 339 10.28 -9.13 10.82
N GLY A 340 10.35 -10.38 10.34
CA GLY A 340 9.78 -11.54 11.02
C GLY A 340 8.25 -11.57 11.05
N GLN A 341 7.59 -10.82 10.15
CA GLN A 341 6.15 -10.82 10.05
C GLN A 341 5.66 -12.05 9.24
N PRO A 342 4.44 -12.57 9.52
CA PRO A 342 3.86 -13.66 8.75
C PRO A 342 3.71 -13.33 7.25
N ASP A 343 3.73 -14.37 6.42
CA ASP A 343 3.39 -14.23 5.00
C ASP A 343 2.01 -13.58 4.83
N GLY A 344 1.90 -12.69 3.84
CA GLY A 344 0.69 -11.93 3.56
C GLY A 344 0.54 -10.64 4.37
N THR A 345 1.42 -10.40 5.37
CA THR A 345 1.51 -9.08 6.01
C THR A 345 2.05 -8.07 5.01
N LYS A 346 1.44 -6.89 4.94
CA LYS A 346 1.87 -5.80 4.05
C LYS A 346 2.56 -4.69 4.83
N ILE A 347 3.55 -4.07 4.19
CA ILE A 347 4.11 -2.81 4.65
C ILE A 347 3.15 -1.69 4.26
N TRP A 348 2.67 -0.93 5.25
CA TRP A 348 1.82 0.24 5.05
C TRP A 348 2.63 1.53 4.94
N GLY A 349 3.85 1.54 5.42
CA GLY A 349 4.71 2.70 5.35
C GLY A 349 5.85 2.69 6.36
N TYR A 350 6.49 3.85 6.46
CA TYR A 350 7.63 4.05 7.34
C TYR A 350 7.48 5.36 8.09
N ALA A 351 7.83 5.35 9.38
CA ALA A 351 7.80 6.55 10.19
C ALA A 351 9.14 6.80 10.87
N MET A 352 9.46 8.07 11.03
CA MET A 352 10.67 8.57 11.68
C MET A 352 10.33 9.03 13.08
N GLY A 353 11.13 8.62 14.08
CA GLY A 353 11.01 9.08 15.46
C GLY A 353 11.15 10.59 15.58
N LEU A 354 10.35 11.21 16.44
CA LEU A 354 10.42 12.66 16.67
C LEU A 354 11.73 13.11 17.33
N ASN A 355 12.41 12.21 18.03
CA ASN A 355 13.64 12.50 18.75
C ASN A 355 14.82 11.69 18.23
N SER A 356 15.99 12.32 18.18
CA SER A 356 17.26 11.68 17.83
C SER A 356 17.89 11.00 19.05
N VAL A 357 18.68 9.96 18.82
CA VAL A 357 19.60 9.41 19.81
C VAL A 357 20.71 10.40 20.10
N LYS A 358 21.14 10.48 21.36
CA LYS A 358 22.29 11.29 21.77
C LYS A 358 23.52 10.93 20.94
N ARG A 359 24.21 11.95 20.45
CA ARG A 359 25.41 11.79 19.65
C ARG A 359 26.54 11.13 20.46
N ALA A 360 27.16 10.10 19.88
CA ALA A 360 28.28 9.38 20.46
C ALA A 360 29.18 8.75 19.37
N ALA A 361 30.32 8.23 19.77
CA ALA A 361 31.22 7.51 18.88
C ALA A 361 30.67 6.10 18.59
N LEU A 362 30.75 5.67 17.33
CA LEU A 362 30.40 4.30 16.95
C LEU A 362 31.40 3.27 17.52
N THR A 363 32.66 3.65 17.64
CA THR A 363 33.73 2.79 18.15
C THR A 363 34.71 3.57 19.02
N THR A 364 35.43 2.86 19.90
CA THR A 364 36.55 3.40 20.68
C THR A 364 37.90 3.21 19.99
N ALA A 365 37.92 2.56 18.83
CA ALA A 365 39.13 2.34 18.05
C ALA A 365 39.72 3.65 17.50
N GLU A 366 41.05 3.79 17.52
CA GLU A 366 41.73 4.96 16.99
C GLU A 366 41.90 4.91 15.47
N THR A 367 41.72 3.74 14.86
CA THR A 367 41.77 3.50 13.42
C THR A 367 40.40 3.09 12.87
N PRO A 368 40.09 3.43 11.61
CA PRO A 368 38.83 3.01 10.99
C PRO A 368 38.65 1.50 11.05
N LEU A 369 37.43 1.07 11.41
CA LEU A 369 37.05 -0.33 11.43
C LEU A 369 36.37 -0.73 10.10
N ASP A 370 36.70 -1.94 9.65
CA ASP A 370 35.95 -2.62 8.60
C ASP A 370 34.76 -3.36 9.22
N LEU A 371 33.56 -2.79 9.15
CA LEU A 371 32.36 -3.38 9.72
C LEU A 371 31.89 -4.64 8.97
N ILE A 372 32.32 -4.85 7.73
CA ILE A 372 32.05 -6.09 6.98
C ILE A 372 32.71 -7.27 7.69
N SER A 373 33.91 -7.07 8.27
CA SER A 373 34.60 -8.12 9.05
C SER A 373 33.84 -8.56 10.31
N TYR A 374 32.88 -7.76 10.77
CA TYR A 374 31.98 -8.08 11.90
C TYR A 374 30.63 -8.68 11.42
N GLY A 375 30.51 -9.03 10.14
CA GLY A 375 29.30 -9.64 9.59
C GLY A 375 28.20 -8.65 9.20
N ILE A 376 28.51 -7.35 9.20
CA ILE A 376 27.56 -6.34 8.72
C ILE A 376 27.60 -6.37 7.20
N ALA A 377 26.53 -6.85 6.61
CA ALA A 377 26.49 -7.14 5.20
C ALA A 377 26.39 -5.86 4.36
N SER A 378 27.35 -5.74 3.47
CA SER A 378 27.18 -5.35 2.10
C SER A 378 27.06 -3.88 1.74
N PRO A 379 27.67 -3.46 0.65
CA PRO A 379 27.56 -2.09 0.16
C PRO A 379 26.09 -1.76 -0.11
N TRP A 380 25.70 -0.55 0.27
CA TRP A 380 24.37 -0.05 0.02
C TRP A 380 24.04 -0.07 -1.48
N ALA A 381 22.78 -0.30 -1.82
CA ALA A 381 22.22 -0.06 -3.14
C ALA A 381 21.29 1.17 -3.08
N ALA A 382 21.10 1.83 -4.22
CA ALA A 382 20.28 3.04 -4.31
C ALA A 382 18.81 2.84 -3.89
N ASP A 383 18.34 1.61 -3.93
CA ASP A 383 16.98 1.19 -3.56
C ASP A 383 16.91 0.34 -2.27
N ASP A 384 17.98 0.32 -1.48
CA ASP A 384 18.12 -0.56 -0.30
C ASP A 384 17.34 -0.03 0.92
N TYR A 385 16.28 -0.74 1.30
CA TYR A 385 15.47 -0.48 2.49
C TYR A 385 15.72 -1.47 3.64
N ASN A 386 16.85 -2.18 3.68
CA ASN A 386 17.16 -3.21 4.67
C ASN A 386 17.69 -2.69 6.02
N GLY A 387 17.40 -1.46 6.40
CA GLY A 387 17.90 -0.84 7.64
C GLY A 387 17.60 -1.66 8.91
N TYR A 388 16.46 -2.35 8.96
CA TYR A 388 16.11 -3.22 10.09
C TYR A 388 17.10 -4.39 10.23
N VAL A 389 17.38 -5.12 9.16
CA VAL A 389 18.33 -6.26 9.15
C VAL A 389 19.74 -5.78 9.50
N TYR A 390 20.18 -4.68 8.93
CA TYR A 390 21.51 -4.12 9.22
C TYR A 390 21.63 -3.64 10.66
N THR A 391 20.56 -3.10 11.24
CA THR A 391 20.54 -2.73 12.66
C THR A 391 20.74 -3.96 13.57
N GLN A 392 20.09 -5.07 13.26
CA GLN A 392 20.29 -6.31 14.02
C GLN A 392 21.74 -6.81 13.93
N GLN A 393 22.37 -6.69 12.78
CA GLN A 393 23.78 -7.03 12.59
C GLN A 393 24.70 -6.11 13.42
N LEU A 394 24.44 -4.79 13.43
CA LEU A 394 25.16 -3.84 14.28
C LEU A 394 24.99 -4.14 15.77
N GLU A 395 23.79 -4.47 16.20
CA GLU A 395 23.50 -4.85 17.61
C GLU A 395 24.25 -6.13 18.00
N ALA A 396 24.29 -7.13 17.14
CA ALA A 396 25.03 -8.37 17.35
C ALA A 396 26.56 -8.13 17.46
N ALA A 397 27.08 -7.18 16.67
CA ALA A 397 28.49 -6.81 16.69
C ALA A 397 28.89 -5.87 17.86
N THR A 398 27.94 -5.31 18.59
CA THR A 398 28.15 -4.24 19.60
C THR A 398 29.19 -4.61 20.64
N ALA A 399 29.19 -5.86 21.16
CA ALA A 399 30.14 -6.31 22.17
C ALA A 399 31.61 -6.27 21.68
N SER A 400 31.83 -6.44 20.36
CA SER A 400 33.15 -6.44 19.74
C SER A 400 33.60 -5.06 19.26
N LEU A 401 32.64 -4.13 19.05
CA LEU A 401 32.93 -2.79 18.52
C LEU A 401 33.41 -1.80 19.57
N GLY A 402 33.16 -2.06 20.87
CA GLY A 402 33.53 -1.13 21.94
C GLY A 402 32.92 0.24 21.76
N THR A 403 31.62 0.32 21.48
CA THR A 403 30.90 1.53 21.09
C THR A 403 30.17 2.20 22.28
N GLU A 404 30.06 3.53 22.22
CA GLU A 404 29.17 4.31 23.11
C GLU A 404 27.81 4.57 22.46
N LEU A 405 27.78 4.59 21.13
CA LEU A 405 26.58 4.93 20.37
C LEU A 405 25.48 3.85 20.46
N MET A 406 25.86 2.57 20.33
CA MET A 406 24.87 1.49 20.39
C MET A 406 24.23 1.31 21.78
N PRO A 407 24.95 1.43 22.92
CA PRO A 407 24.33 1.54 24.23
C PRO A 407 23.36 2.72 24.35
N ALA A 408 23.75 3.91 23.84
CA ALA A 408 22.87 5.09 23.83
C ALA A 408 21.62 4.88 22.98
N TYR A 409 21.74 4.19 21.85
CA TYR A 409 20.61 3.80 21.01
C TYR A 409 19.67 2.80 21.73
N ASN A 410 20.20 1.82 22.41
CA ASN A 410 19.41 0.84 23.17
C ASN A 410 18.68 1.48 24.36
N GLU A 411 19.32 2.43 25.06
CA GLU A 411 18.69 3.22 26.11
C GLU A 411 17.54 4.07 25.53
N TRP A 412 17.78 4.70 24.36
CA TRP A 412 16.77 5.48 23.65
C TRP A 412 15.57 4.58 23.25
N LYS A 413 15.80 3.38 22.69
CA LYS A 413 14.73 2.42 22.36
C LYS A 413 13.90 2.03 23.58
N THR A 414 14.52 1.85 24.72
CA THR A 414 13.84 1.51 25.97
C THR A 414 12.94 2.65 26.43
N THR A 415 13.45 3.89 26.36
CA THR A 415 12.71 5.10 26.75
C THR A 415 11.55 5.40 25.81
N ASN A 416 11.72 5.12 24.51
CA ASN A 416 10.75 5.33 23.45
C ASN A 416 10.14 4.00 22.97
N SER A 417 9.82 3.11 23.89
CA SER A 417 9.33 1.77 23.56
C SER A 417 8.04 1.81 22.75
N VAL A 418 8.00 0.98 21.72
CA VAL A 418 6.82 0.71 20.87
C VAL A 418 6.39 -0.77 20.98
N ALA A 419 6.83 -1.47 22.02
CA ALA A 419 6.59 -2.92 22.19
C ALA A 419 5.10 -3.28 22.33
N GLU A 420 4.27 -2.34 22.75
CA GLU A 420 2.81 -2.54 22.88
C GLU A 420 2.05 -2.27 21.56
N ILE A 421 2.75 -1.74 20.55
CA ILE A 421 2.15 -1.43 19.24
C ILE A 421 2.36 -2.63 18.32
N THR A 422 1.28 -3.31 17.97
CA THR A 422 1.35 -4.61 17.26
C THR A 422 1.61 -4.49 15.76
N ASN A 423 1.36 -3.32 15.17
CA ASN A 423 1.47 -3.07 13.74
C ASN A 423 2.77 -2.38 13.32
N VAL A 424 3.85 -2.52 14.09
CA VAL A 424 5.16 -1.94 13.76
C VAL A 424 6.31 -2.93 13.96
N SER A 425 7.44 -2.64 13.30
CA SER A 425 8.67 -3.45 13.39
C SER A 425 9.44 -3.30 14.69
N GLY A 426 9.16 -2.31 15.50
CA GLY A 426 10.11 -1.75 16.45
C GLY A 426 11.07 -0.76 15.78
N TRP A 427 11.83 0.00 16.60
CA TRP A 427 12.78 1.00 16.12
C TRP A 427 14.04 0.37 15.55
N TYR A 428 14.54 0.94 14.44
CA TYR A 428 15.82 0.57 13.85
C TYR A 428 16.55 1.79 13.26
N ILE A 429 17.82 1.63 12.95
CA ILE A 429 18.65 2.64 12.29
C ILE A 429 18.36 2.58 10.79
N PRO A 430 17.98 3.67 10.14
CA PRO A 430 17.64 3.65 8.72
C PRO A 430 18.80 3.17 7.86
N SER A 431 18.53 2.47 6.77
CA SER A 431 19.51 2.27 5.70
C SER A 431 19.94 3.61 5.09
N ALA A 432 20.99 3.61 4.27
CA ALA A 432 21.42 4.83 3.60
C ALA A 432 20.30 5.41 2.72
N ARG A 433 19.56 4.56 2.00
CA ARG A 433 18.43 5.00 1.18
C ARG A 433 17.29 5.58 2.02
N GLN A 434 16.88 4.88 3.08
CA GLN A 434 15.86 5.37 4.00
C GLN A 434 16.25 6.72 4.63
N LEU A 435 17.53 6.88 5.00
CA LEU A 435 18.02 8.14 5.54
C LEU A 435 17.99 9.27 4.51
N LEU A 436 18.33 8.99 3.26
CA LEU A 436 18.25 9.96 2.17
C LEU A 436 16.79 10.36 1.89
N ASP A 437 15.86 9.41 1.89
CA ASP A 437 14.45 9.71 1.70
C ASP A 437 13.92 10.61 2.83
N VAL A 438 14.23 10.29 4.09
CA VAL A 438 13.89 11.16 5.23
C VAL A 438 14.48 12.56 5.04
N MET A 439 15.76 12.66 4.68
CA MET A 439 16.44 13.94 4.52
C MET A 439 15.97 14.71 3.28
N GLY A 440 15.70 14.04 2.17
CA GLY A 440 15.14 14.64 0.97
C GLY A 440 13.78 15.25 1.24
N MET A 441 12.89 14.48 1.86
CA MET A 441 11.54 14.92 2.25
C MET A 441 11.54 16.13 3.19
N THR A 442 12.56 16.26 4.04
CA THR A 442 12.60 17.29 5.09
C THR A 442 13.46 18.50 4.76
N LEU A 443 14.64 18.29 4.21
CA LEU A 443 15.67 19.32 4.06
C LEU A 443 15.88 19.75 2.60
N GLY A 444 15.20 19.14 1.64
CA GLY A 444 15.28 19.50 0.23
C GLY A 444 16.65 19.24 -0.39
N TYR A 445 17.11 18.01 -0.38
CA TYR A 445 18.36 17.65 -1.04
C TYR A 445 18.11 17.47 -2.55
N ALA A 446 18.80 18.25 -3.35
CA ALA A 446 18.64 18.30 -4.81
C ALA A 446 19.47 17.28 -5.60
N GLY A 447 19.88 16.17 -4.97
CA GLY A 447 20.67 15.14 -5.66
C GLY A 447 22.12 15.52 -5.96
N GLY A 448 22.98 14.52 -6.15
CA GLY A 448 24.34 14.64 -6.62
C GLY A 448 24.79 13.30 -7.19
N GLU A 449 25.71 13.28 -8.14
CA GLU A 449 26.29 12.17 -8.89
C GLU A 449 25.64 10.78 -8.64
N GLY A 450 24.55 10.45 -9.37
CA GLY A 450 23.96 9.10 -9.39
C GLY A 450 23.07 8.74 -8.18
N ILE A 451 22.65 9.71 -7.39
CA ILE A 451 21.70 9.51 -6.29
C ILE A 451 20.39 10.22 -6.64
N ASP A 452 19.38 9.43 -7.00
CA ASP A 452 18.01 9.91 -7.13
C ASP A 452 17.49 10.26 -5.74
N VAL A 453 16.95 11.44 -5.57
CA VAL A 453 16.42 11.91 -4.29
C VAL A 453 14.92 12.07 -4.40
N VAL A 454 14.21 11.61 -3.38
CA VAL A 454 12.78 11.92 -3.23
C VAL A 454 12.61 13.43 -3.14
N ALA A 455 11.73 13.98 -3.95
CA ALA A 455 11.43 15.40 -3.94
C ALA A 455 10.96 15.86 -2.55
N GLN A 456 11.36 17.07 -2.16
CA GLN A 456 10.93 17.65 -0.90
C GLN A 456 9.40 17.74 -0.86
N ASN A 457 8.80 17.17 0.18
CA ASN A 457 7.41 17.44 0.49
C ASN A 457 7.34 18.68 1.39
N GLU A 458 6.95 19.82 0.81
CA GLU A 458 6.92 21.10 1.51
C GLU A 458 6.03 21.07 2.75
N GLN A 459 4.92 20.37 2.70
CA GLN A 459 4.00 20.26 3.84
C GLN A 459 4.61 19.41 4.97
N PHE A 460 5.27 18.31 4.64
CA PHE A 460 6.01 17.49 5.61
C PHE A 460 7.18 18.27 6.21
N ALA A 461 7.99 18.94 5.36
CA ALA A 461 9.14 19.73 5.77
C ALA A 461 8.74 20.89 6.68
N SER A 462 7.68 21.62 6.36
CA SER A 462 7.16 22.71 7.18
C SER A 462 6.70 22.21 8.55
N ARG A 463 5.90 21.14 8.60
CA ARG A 463 5.47 20.54 9.87
C ARG A 463 6.63 20.14 10.78
N LEU A 464 7.62 19.45 10.19
CA LEU A 464 8.77 19.00 10.96
C LEU A 464 9.61 20.19 11.45
N ALA A 465 9.82 21.21 10.60
CA ALA A 465 10.54 22.43 10.97
C ALA A 465 9.86 23.17 12.13
N ASP A 466 8.53 23.26 12.11
CA ASP A 466 7.76 23.87 13.20
C ASP A 466 7.96 23.12 14.52
N LEU A 467 7.90 21.77 14.49
CA LEU A 467 8.16 20.96 15.68
C LEU A 467 9.59 21.08 16.20
N MET A 468 10.58 21.18 15.31
CA MET A 468 11.98 21.39 15.69
C MET A 468 12.18 22.78 16.32
N ASN A 469 11.59 23.82 15.74
CA ASN A 469 11.68 25.19 16.25
C ASN A 469 11.00 25.34 17.62
N GLU A 470 9.93 24.59 17.85
CA GLU A 470 9.21 24.57 19.13
C GLU A 470 9.82 23.63 20.17
N GLY A 471 10.90 22.92 19.85
CA GLY A 471 11.54 21.93 20.72
C GLY A 471 10.74 20.66 20.96
N LYS A 472 9.73 20.40 20.12
CA LYS A 472 8.88 19.20 20.14
C LYS A 472 9.46 18.02 19.33
N SER A 473 10.45 18.31 18.49
CA SER A 473 11.24 17.32 17.75
C SER A 473 12.70 17.72 17.80
N SER A 474 13.60 16.74 17.77
CA SER A 474 15.03 17.01 17.70
C SER A 474 15.44 17.43 16.29
N TRP A 475 16.47 18.28 16.16
CA TRP A 475 17.21 18.45 14.93
C TRP A 475 17.90 17.15 14.53
N PHE A 476 18.20 16.97 13.24
CA PHE A 476 18.96 15.80 12.78
C PHE A 476 20.39 15.83 13.31
N GLY A 477 20.99 17.01 13.34
CA GLY A 477 22.34 17.24 13.84
C GLY A 477 22.40 18.10 15.10
N THR A 478 23.44 18.91 15.23
CA THR A 478 23.61 19.88 16.31
C THR A 478 23.44 21.29 15.78
N HIS A 479 22.83 22.17 16.56
CA HIS A 479 22.60 23.58 16.23
C HIS A 479 23.87 24.42 15.97
N THR A 480 25.08 23.87 16.16
CA THR A 480 26.30 24.69 16.23
C THR A 480 27.41 24.27 15.28
N SER A 481 27.31 23.12 14.62
CA SER A 481 28.37 22.63 13.74
C SER A 481 27.85 21.54 12.80
N ALA A 482 28.65 21.20 11.78
CA ALA A 482 28.40 20.06 10.94
C ALA A 482 28.25 18.79 11.80
N SER A 483 27.24 18.00 11.51
CA SER A 483 26.91 16.77 12.24
C SER A 483 26.70 15.61 11.29
N ASN A 484 27.19 14.43 11.68
CA ASN A 484 26.99 13.20 10.92
C ASN A 484 25.75 12.49 11.46
N VAL A 485 24.77 12.26 10.60
CA VAL A 485 23.60 11.42 10.88
C VAL A 485 23.84 10.06 10.25
N MET A 486 23.88 9.04 11.09
CA MET A 486 24.26 7.68 10.72
C MET A 486 23.13 6.94 10.02
N SER A 487 23.47 6.20 8.95
CA SER A 487 22.70 5.07 8.45
C SER A 487 23.26 3.75 9.01
N SER A 488 22.52 2.67 8.80
CA SER A 488 22.98 1.30 9.10
C SER A 488 23.74 0.66 7.93
N SER A 489 23.82 1.34 6.77
CA SER A 489 24.52 0.84 5.60
C SER A 489 26.02 1.13 5.65
N VAL A 490 26.81 0.28 5.01
CA VAL A 490 28.26 0.41 4.90
C VAL A 490 28.69 0.57 3.44
N ASN A 491 29.83 1.22 3.21
CA ASN A 491 30.47 1.28 1.91
C ASN A 491 31.29 0.00 1.63
N THR A 492 31.92 -0.08 0.46
CA THR A 492 32.76 -1.23 0.05
C THR A 492 34.00 -1.44 0.94
N GLY A 493 34.39 -0.42 1.71
CA GLY A 493 35.49 -0.50 2.70
C GLY A 493 35.00 -0.81 4.11
N GLY A 494 33.72 -1.19 4.30
CA GLY A 494 33.15 -1.53 5.60
C GLY A 494 32.94 -0.34 6.53
N GLN A 495 32.93 0.88 6.01
CA GLN A 495 32.73 2.10 6.79
C GLN A 495 31.26 2.54 6.75
N ILE A 496 30.75 3.03 7.86
CA ILE A 496 29.37 3.55 7.97
C ILE A 496 29.15 4.70 6.97
N MET A 497 28.05 4.64 6.28
CA MET A 497 27.56 5.73 5.45
C MET A 497 26.70 6.69 6.29
N ALA A 498 26.98 7.97 6.17
CA ALA A 498 26.27 9.00 6.93
C ALA A 498 25.96 10.23 6.08
N VAL A 499 24.87 10.90 6.40
CA VAL A 499 24.55 12.22 5.86
C VAL A 499 25.13 13.27 6.80
N GLN A 500 25.85 14.23 6.25
CA GLN A 500 26.36 15.36 7.01
C GLN A 500 25.39 16.54 6.90
N THR A 501 24.90 17.03 8.03
CA THR A 501 24.08 18.24 8.11
C THR A 501 24.90 19.41 8.62
N SER A 502 24.50 20.62 8.24
CA SER A 502 25.01 21.87 8.78
C SER A 502 23.85 22.76 9.17
N TYR A 503 24.09 23.65 10.15
CA TYR A 503 23.09 24.60 10.63
C TYR A 503 23.61 26.01 10.41
N ALA A 504 22.86 26.81 9.65
CA ALA A 504 23.14 28.22 9.42
C ALA A 504 21.82 29.00 9.27
N ASP A 505 21.81 30.23 9.71
CA ASP A 505 20.68 31.19 9.57
C ASP A 505 19.33 30.63 10.03
N GLY A 506 19.33 29.86 11.12
CA GLY A 506 18.10 29.29 11.69
C GLY A 506 17.58 28.05 10.94
N LYS A 507 18.35 27.50 10.01
CA LYS A 507 17.95 26.32 9.20
C LYS A 507 19.02 25.24 9.23
N GLU A 508 18.58 24.00 9.27
CA GLU A 508 19.41 22.84 9.02
C GLU A 508 19.40 22.51 7.52
N THR A 509 20.56 22.20 6.96
CA THR A 509 20.73 21.84 5.56
C THR A 509 21.62 20.62 5.43
N ILE A 510 21.52 19.88 4.33
CA ILE A 510 22.45 18.80 4.00
C ILE A 510 23.70 19.43 3.38
N SER A 511 24.83 19.30 4.07
CA SER A 511 26.13 19.74 3.56
C SER A 511 26.83 18.67 2.70
N LYS A 512 26.56 17.38 2.98
CA LYS A 512 27.11 16.26 2.22
C LYS A 512 26.21 15.02 2.41
N ALA A 513 25.67 14.48 1.32
CA ALA A 513 24.94 13.23 1.36
C ALA A 513 25.92 12.05 1.25
N LEU A 514 25.74 11.06 2.14
CA LEU A 514 26.52 9.81 2.18
C LEU A 514 28.05 10.01 2.11
N GLY A 515 28.54 11.10 2.67
CA GLY A 515 29.93 11.51 2.47
C GLY A 515 30.87 11.28 3.63
N VAL A 516 30.42 10.76 4.74
CA VAL A 516 31.26 10.52 5.92
C VAL A 516 31.35 9.02 6.14
N ASN A 517 32.51 8.47 5.85
CA ASN A 517 32.75 7.02 5.85
C ASN A 517 33.86 6.67 6.86
N VAL A 518 33.78 7.19 8.08
CA VAL A 518 34.87 7.04 9.06
C VAL A 518 34.31 6.36 10.33
N ASN A 519 34.90 5.22 10.67
CA ASN A 519 34.56 4.43 11.85
C ASN A 519 35.71 4.49 12.86
N GLU A 520 36.11 5.66 13.30
CA GLU A 520 37.13 5.86 14.31
C GLU A 520 36.60 6.61 15.52
N LYS A 521 37.26 6.57 16.64
CA LYS A 521 36.87 7.18 17.91
C LYS A 521 36.57 8.68 17.80
N ALA A 522 37.24 9.40 16.91
CA ALA A 522 36.97 10.81 16.67
C ALA A 522 35.67 11.08 15.94
N SER A 523 35.10 10.06 15.27
CA SER A 523 33.89 10.18 14.49
C SER A 523 32.67 9.93 15.35
N THR A 524 31.90 10.97 15.62
CA THR A 524 30.65 10.87 16.37
C THR A 524 29.45 11.03 15.47
N PHE A 525 28.40 10.26 15.75
CA PHE A 525 27.18 10.17 14.95
C PHE A 525 25.94 10.44 15.79
N ALA A 526 24.96 11.10 15.19
CA ALA A 526 23.57 11.08 15.65
C ALA A 526 22.82 9.95 14.93
N ILE A 527 21.77 9.42 15.53
CA ILE A 527 20.84 8.49 14.89
C ILE A 527 19.45 9.11 14.94
N ARG A 528 18.76 9.09 13.82
CA ARG A 528 17.32 9.34 13.74
C ARG A 528 16.63 7.99 13.52
N PRO A 529 16.09 7.34 14.56
CA PRO A 529 15.47 6.03 14.40
C PRO A 529 14.23 6.08 13.53
N VAL A 530 14.00 5.01 12.81
CA VAL A 530 12.80 4.81 12.00
C VAL A 530 12.12 3.48 12.39
N LEU A 531 10.89 3.29 11.97
CA LEU A 531 10.15 2.04 12.08
C LEU A 531 9.32 1.79 10.83
N THR A 532 9.00 0.52 10.61
CA THR A 532 8.11 0.08 9.53
C THR A 532 6.74 -0.20 10.10
N ILE A 533 5.70 0.19 9.37
CA ILE A 533 4.29 0.07 9.75
C ILE A 533 3.65 -1.02 8.90
N PHE A 534 2.84 -1.88 9.52
CA PHE A 534 2.18 -3.01 8.88
C PHE A 534 0.66 -2.90 8.94
N ASN A 535 -0.01 -3.59 8.01
CA ASN A 535 -1.46 -3.72 7.95
C ASN A 535 -2.00 -4.76 8.94
N LYS A 536 -2.00 -4.48 10.21
CA LYS A 536 -2.53 -5.40 11.22
C LYS A 536 -3.81 -4.89 11.86
#